data_8eae7d180c1963f3e179d6ccc79b406b
#
_entry.id   8eae7d180c1963f3e179d6ccc79b406b
#
_cell.length_a   1.000
_cell.length_b   1.000
_cell.length_c   1.000
_cell.angle_alpha   90.00
_cell.angle_beta   90.00
_cell.angle_gamma   90.00
#
_symmetry.space_group_name_H-M   'P 1'
#
loop_
_entity.id
_entity.type
_entity.pdbx_description
1 polymer ?
#
loop_
_entity_poly.entity_id
_entity_poly.type
_entity_poly.pdbx_seq_one_letter_code
_entity_poly.pdbx_strand_id
1 'polypeptide(L)'
;EVEDLSLDEPILIIGDLMLDEYFLGDVERISPEAPVPVVRAQQHERRVGGAGSVVANLSALGIPTKVLGLVGRDEAGDHIVSALSQLGADVEEVVTSDQRPTSCKTRILAGVQQAGRGQQQILRLDREEVQEISVEETLACRSALSRIFAGPLSMILVSDYEKGLLSEDLIQFVITEAKQRGVPVLVDPGRSGQWSKFTGATLI
;
A
#
# COMPACT_ATOMS: atom_id res chain seq x y z
N GLU A 1 12.62 -24.83 13.03
CA GLU A 1 11.21 -25.01 13.37
C GLU A 1 10.68 -23.63 13.64
N VAL A 2 9.80 -23.11 12.77
CA VAL A 2 9.02 -21.91 13.06
C VAL A 2 7.95 -22.43 14.01
N GLU A 3 8.10 -22.16 15.31
CA GLU A 3 7.04 -22.39 16.27
C GLU A 3 5.78 -21.68 15.76
N ASP A 4 4.66 -22.36 15.90
CA ASP A 4 3.31 -21.92 15.48
C ASP A 4 3.03 -20.54 16.09
N LEU A 5 3.35 -19.48 15.35
CA LEU A 5 3.01 -18.11 15.68
C LEU A 5 1.51 -17.92 15.41
N SER A 6 0.67 -18.58 16.22
CA SER A 6 -0.74 -18.24 16.28
C SER A 6 -0.85 -16.87 16.97
N LEU A 7 -0.86 -15.81 16.19
CA LEU A 7 -1.23 -14.51 16.68
C LEU A 7 -2.76 -14.52 16.82
N ASP A 8 -3.25 -14.70 18.04
CA ASP A 8 -4.70 -14.70 18.32
C ASP A 8 -5.33 -13.33 18.08
N GLU A 9 -4.52 -12.28 18.11
CA GLU A 9 -4.95 -10.89 17.92
C GLU A 9 -4.41 -10.35 16.59
N PRO A 10 -5.17 -9.47 15.91
CA PRO A 10 -4.78 -8.95 14.61
C PRO A 10 -3.54 -8.05 14.66
N ILE A 11 -2.78 -8.06 13.57
CA ILE A 11 -1.74 -7.06 13.30
C ILE A 11 -2.39 -5.87 12.60
N LEU A 12 -2.13 -4.65 13.11
CA LEU A 12 -2.51 -3.44 12.42
C LEU A 12 -1.45 -3.07 11.39
N ILE A 13 -1.83 -2.97 10.13
CA ILE A 13 -1.00 -2.44 9.05
C ILE A 13 -1.40 -1.00 8.80
N ILE A 14 -0.44 -0.08 8.96
CA ILE A 14 -0.63 1.34 8.64
C ILE A 14 0.35 1.71 7.54
N GLY A 15 -0.14 2.31 6.44
CA GLY A 15 0.78 2.76 5.41
C GLY A 15 0.13 3.14 4.10
N ASP A 16 1.01 3.46 3.15
CA ASP A 16 0.61 3.91 1.83
C ASP A 16 0.09 2.73 1.00
N LEU A 17 -1.22 2.73 0.76
CA LEU A 17 -1.89 1.78 -0.13
C LEU A 17 -1.70 2.23 -1.58
N MET A 18 -1.40 1.29 -2.46
CA MET A 18 -1.28 1.57 -3.89
C MET A 18 -1.75 0.40 -4.75
N LEU A 19 -2.08 0.70 -5.98
CA LEU A 19 -2.42 -0.28 -7.00
C LEU A 19 -1.25 -0.45 -7.96
N ASP A 20 -0.76 -1.65 -8.10
CA ASP A 20 0.17 -2.04 -9.16
C ASP A 20 -0.61 -2.65 -10.32
N GLU A 21 -0.62 -1.99 -11.48
CA GLU A 21 -1.25 -2.46 -12.69
C GLU A 21 -0.20 -2.93 -13.70
N TYR A 22 -0.48 -4.00 -14.40
CA TYR A 22 0.40 -4.59 -15.41
C TYR A 22 -0.39 -4.82 -16.70
N PHE A 23 0.00 -4.15 -17.76
CA PHE A 23 -0.43 -4.47 -19.12
C PHE A 23 0.65 -5.30 -19.78
N LEU A 24 0.33 -6.56 -20.09
CA LEU A 24 1.25 -7.50 -20.71
C LEU A 24 0.83 -7.70 -22.19
N GLY A 25 1.78 -7.64 -23.10
CA GLY A 25 1.49 -7.78 -24.51
C GLY A 25 2.73 -7.91 -25.37
N ASP A 26 2.58 -7.63 -26.66
CA ASP A 26 3.64 -7.68 -27.65
C ASP A 26 3.81 -6.32 -28.35
N VAL A 27 5.07 -5.98 -28.69
CA VAL A 27 5.38 -4.88 -29.59
C VAL A 27 5.34 -5.40 -31.02
N GLU A 28 4.39 -4.92 -31.82
CA GLU A 28 4.22 -5.34 -33.21
C GLU A 28 4.79 -4.35 -34.22
N ARG A 29 4.77 -3.06 -33.89
CA ARG A 29 5.19 -1.98 -34.81
C ARG A 29 5.55 -0.71 -34.05
N ILE A 30 6.18 0.22 -34.80
CA ILE A 30 6.32 1.62 -34.36
C ILE A 30 5.08 2.39 -34.83
N SER A 31 4.61 3.33 -34.01
CA SER A 31 3.46 4.18 -34.34
C SER A 31 3.75 5.05 -35.58
N PRO A 32 2.78 5.25 -36.46
CA PRO A 32 2.91 6.23 -37.54
C PRO A 32 2.80 7.68 -37.04
N GLU A 33 2.30 7.89 -35.83
CA GLU A 33 2.07 9.24 -35.25
C GLU A 33 3.31 9.77 -34.52
N ALA A 34 4.17 8.88 -33.99
CA ALA A 34 5.38 9.23 -33.26
C ALA A 34 6.33 8.02 -33.21
N PRO A 35 7.65 8.23 -33.00
CA PRO A 35 8.61 7.14 -32.93
C PRO A 35 8.53 6.35 -31.61
N VAL A 36 7.35 5.82 -31.29
CA VAL A 36 7.08 5.04 -30.08
C VAL A 36 6.53 3.67 -30.43
N PRO A 37 6.83 2.61 -29.65
CA PRO A 37 6.27 1.29 -29.87
C PRO A 37 4.75 1.27 -29.66
N VAL A 38 4.06 0.50 -30.49
CA VAL A 38 2.65 0.16 -30.28
C VAL A 38 2.61 -1.19 -29.59
N VAL A 39 2.16 -1.20 -28.33
CA VAL A 39 1.96 -2.42 -27.55
C VAL A 39 0.52 -2.88 -27.71
N ARG A 40 0.32 -4.11 -28.21
CA ARG A 40 -0.97 -4.77 -28.21
C ARG A 40 -1.12 -5.53 -26.87
N ALA A 41 -1.87 -4.94 -25.94
CA ALA A 41 -2.15 -5.54 -24.65
C ALA A 41 -2.98 -6.83 -24.82
N GLN A 42 -2.54 -7.90 -24.19
CA GLN A 42 -3.18 -9.23 -24.20
C GLN A 42 -3.74 -9.57 -22.82
N GLN A 43 -3.08 -9.09 -21.76
CA GLN A 43 -3.47 -9.32 -20.37
C GLN A 43 -3.40 -8.01 -19.58
N HIS A 44 -4.31 -7.88 -18.62
CA HIS A 44 -4.32 -6.80 -17.65
C HIS A 44 -4.42 -7.42 -16.26
N GLU A 45 -3.39 -7.20 -15.44
CA GLU A 45 -3.34 -7.68 -14.06
C GLU A 45 -3.32 -6.49 -13.11
N ARG A 46 -3.98 -6.64 -11.97
CA ARG A 46 -4.01 -5.68 -10.87
C ARG A 46 -3.60 -6.37 -9.57
N ARG A 47 -2.72 -5.74 -8.82
CA ARG A 47 -2.23 -6.25 -7.53
C ARG A 47 -2.20 -5.12 -6.51
N VAL A 48 -2.52 -5.43 -5.26
CA VAL A 48 -2.31 -4.49 -4.15
C VAL A 48 -0.82 -4.32 -3.92
N GLY A 49 -0.38 -3.07 -3.82
CA GLY A 49 1.02 -2.69 -3.61
C GLY A 49 1.21 -1.88 -2.31
N GLY A 50 2.45 -1.49 -2.03
CA GLY A 50 2.77 -0.76 -0.81
C GLY A 50 2.41 -1.54 0.44
N ALA A 51 1.76 -0.89 1.40
CA ALA A 51 1.26 -1.53 2.61
C ALA A 51 0.31 -2.70 2.31
N GLY A 52 -0.42 -2.66 1.18
CA GLY A 52 -1.27 -3.77 0.74
C GLY A 52 -0.51 -5.07 0.43
N SER A 53 0.76 -4.98 -0.02
CA SER A 53 1.61 -6.17 -0.19
C SER A 53 1.94 -6.84 1.14
N VAL A 54 2.11 -6.05 2.20
CA VAL A 54 2.34 -6.59 3.56
C VAL A 54 1.10 -7.36 4.02
N VAL A 55 -0.10 -6.79 3.81
CA VAL A 55 -1.36 -7.47 4.11
C VAL A 55 -1.48 -8.78 3.34
N ALA A 56 -1.19 -8.80 2.03
CA ALA A 56 -1.25 -10.00 1.21
C ALA A 56 -0.31 -11.12 1.73
N ASN A 57 0.90 -10.75 2.15
CA ASN A 57 1.86 -11.70 2.71
C ASN A 57 1.40 -12.27 4.07
N LEU A 58 0.87 -11.43 4.96
CA LEU A 58 0.36 -11.88 6.26
C LEU A 58 -0.90 -12.74 6.10
N SER A 59 -1.79 -12.37 5.18
CA SER A 59 -2.96 -13.18 4.84
C SER A 59 -2.56 -14.57 4.33
N ALA A 60 -1.54 -14.67 3.48
CA ALA A 60 -1.01 -15.95 3.00
C ALA A 60 -0.43 -16.82 4.13
N LEU A 61 -0.02 -16.22 5.24
CA LEU A 61 0.44 -16.90 6.45
C LEU A 61 -0.72 -17.21 7.44
N GLY A 62 -1.96 -16.85 7.09
CA GLY A 62 -3.12 -17.04 7.96
C GLY A 62 -3.20 -16.06 9.14
N ILE A 63 -2.44 -14.98 9.12
CA ILE A 63 -2.38 -13.99 10.20
C ILE A 63 -3.50 -12.96 10.01
N PRO A 64 -4.39 -12.75 11.00
CA PRO A 64 -5.44 -11.75 10.90
C PRO A 64 -4.86 -10.33 10.88
N THR A 65 -5.39 -9.48 10.00
CA THR A 65 -4.91 -8.11 9.82
C THR A 65 -6.04 -7.10 9.86
N LYS A 66 -5.75 -5.93 10.43
CA LYS A 66 -6.52 -4.70 10.28
C LYS A 66 -5.71 -3.71 9.43
N VAL A 67 -6.39 -2.92 8.63
CA VAL A 67 -5.71 -2.01 7.69
C VAL A 67 -6.16 -0.58 7.95
N LEU A 68 -5.19 0.31 8.17
CA LEU A 68 -5.36 1.75 8.03
C LEU A 68 -4.51 2.24 6.87
N GLY A 69 -5.15 2.83 5.91
CA GLY A 69 -4.54 3.48 4.76
C GLY A 69 -5.49 4.50 4.17
N LEU A 70 -5.03 5.20 3.16
CA LEU A 70 -5.85 6.17 2.45
C LEU A 70 -5.89 5.83 0.97
N VAL A 71 -7.10 5.82 0.42
CA VAL A 71 -7.36 5.63 -1.02
C VAL A 71 -8.19 6.79 -1.54
N GLY A 72 -8.12 7.09 -2.83
CA GLY A 72 -9.01 8.04 -3.48
C GLY A 72 -10.40 7.44 -3.70
N ARG A 73 -11.39 8.31 -3.91
CA ARG A 73 -12.73 7.92 -4.37
C ARG A 73 -12.70 7.65 -5.87
N ASP A 74 -12.05 6.56 -6.25
CA ASP A 74 -11.88 6.15 -7.65
C ASP A 74 -11.87 4.63 -7.77
N GLU A 75 -11.93 4.12 -9.01
CA GLU A 75 -11.95 2.67 -9.32
C GLU A 75 -10.74 1.93 -8.72
N ALA A 76 -9.57 2.58 -8.66
CA ALA A 76 -8.37 1.96 -8.09
C ALA A 76 -8.51 1.79 -6.56
N GLY A 77 -9.11 2.77 -5.87
CA GLY A 77 -9.40 2.69 -4.45
C GLY A 77 -10.41 1.59 -4.13
N ASP A 78 -11.51 1.54 -4.88
CA ASP A 78 -12.52 0.48 -4.74
C ASP A 78 -11.91 -0.91 -4.95
N HIS A 79 -11.02 -1.04 -5.95
CA HIS A 79 -10.32 -2.29 -6.23
C HIS A 79 -9.41 -2.71 -5.07
N ILE A 80 -8.62 -1.77 -4.50
CA ILE A 80 -7.73 -2.05 -3.37
C ILE A 80 -8.54 -2.55 -2.18
N VAL A 81 -9.59 -1.82 -1.78
CA VAL A 81 -10.44 -2.19 -0.63
C VAL A 81 -11.06 -3.56 -0.83
N SER A 82 -11.62 -3.81 -2.02
CA SER A 82 -12.21 -5.10 -2.38
C SER A 82 -11.18 -6.24 -2.33
N ALA A 83 -9.99 -6.03 -2.90
CA ALA A 83 -8.93 -7.04 -2.94
C ALA A 83 -8.41 -7.38 -1.53
N LEU A 84 -8.19 -6.37 -0.67
CA LEU A 84 -7.78 -6.57 0.72
C LEU A 84 -8.84 -7.31 1.54
N SER A 85 -10.11 -6.97 1.35
CA SER A 85 -11.24 -7.68 1.97
C SER A 85 -11.32 -9.14 1.52
N GLN A 86 -11.09 -9.43 0.23
CA GLN A 86 -11.05 -10.81 -0.29
C GLN A 86 -9.88 -11.63 0.29
N LEU A 87 -8.80 -10.97 0.69
CA LEU A 87 -7.68 -11.59 1.42
C LEU A 87 -8.01 -11.85 2.90
N GLY A 88 -9.20 -11.45 3.38
CA GLY A 88 -9.63 -11.63 4.77
C GLY A 88 -9.16 -10.52 5.71
N ALA A 89 -8.61 -9.41 5.20
CA ALA A 89 -8.24 -8.28 6.01
C ALA A 89 -9.47 -7.46 6.45
N ASP A 90 -9.44 -6.93 7.67
CA ASP A 90 -10.39 -5.94 8.14
C ASP A 90 -10.02 -4.57 7.55
N VAL A 91 -10.88 -4.09 6.66
CA VAL A 91 -10.69 -2.84 5.89
C VAL A 91 -11.69 -1.73 6.28
N GLU A 92 -12.45 -1.92 7.37
CA GLU A 92 -13.49 -0.97 7.79
C GLU A 92 -12.95 0.43 8.03
N GLU A 93 -11.68 0.52 8.42
CA GLU A 93 -11.02 1.75 8.77
C GLU A 93 -10.12 2.33 7.66
N VAL A 94 -10.20 1.79 6.44
CA VAL A 94 -9.54 2.41 5.27
C VAL A 94 -10.25 3.73 4.93
N VAL A 95 -9.49 4.82 4.94
CA VAL A 95 -10.02 6.17 4.70
C VAL A 95 -10.12 6.43 3.20
N THR A 96 -11.26 6.94 2.75
CA THR A 96 -11.47 7.38 1.36
C THR A 96 -11.37 8.90 1.26
N SER A 97 -10.51 9.38 0.36
CA SER A 97 -10.30 10.80 0.09
C SER A 97 -11.03 11.24 -1.18
N ASP A 98 -11.64 12.43 -1.11
CA ASP A 98 -12.17 13.15 -2.29
C ASP A 98 -11.13 14.15 -2.88
N GLN A 99 -9.98 14.32 -2.21
CA GLN A 99 -9.01 15.36 -2.53
C GLN A 99 -7.80 14.85 -3.32
N ARG A 100 -7.55 13.55 -3.31
CA ARG A 100 -6.43 12.93 -4.00
C ARG A 100 -6.80 11.62 -4.69
N PRO A 101 -6.13 11.29 -5.79
CA PRO A 101 -6.31 9.99 -6.44
C PRO A 101 -5.67 8.88 -5.61
N THR A 102 -6.14 7.66 -5.79
CA THR A 102 -5.42 6.47 -5.34
C THR A 102 -4.07 6.37 -6.04
N SER A 103 -3.01 6.12 -5.26
CA SER A 103 -1.69 5.85 -5.84
C SER A 103 -1.73 4.62 -6.74
N CYS A 104 -1.39 4.80 -8.00
CA CYS A 104 -1.40 3.73 -8.99
C CYS A 104 -0.11 3.74 -9.82
N LYS A 105 0.51 2.57 -9.98
CA LYS A 105 1.72 2.35 -10.77
C LYS A 105 1.43 1.39 -11.91
N THR A 106 1.17 1.93 -13.09
CA THR A 106 0.87 1.15 -14.28
C THR A 106 2.16 0.82 -15.03
N ARG A 107 2.44 -0.46 -15.20
CA ARG A 107 3.60 -0.97 -15.95
C ARG A 107 3.15 -1.61 -17.24
N ILE A 108 3.72 -1.18 -18.35
CA ILE A 108 3.50 -1.77 -19.66
C ILE A 108 4.70 -2.66 -19.98
N LEU A 109 4.44 -3.98 -20.05
CA LEU A 109 5.45 -5.00 -20.36
C LEU A 109 5.15 -5.62 -21.72
N ALA A 110 6.16 -5.75 -22.54
CA ALA A 110 6.00 -6.38 -23.84
C ALA A 110 7.14 -7.32 -24.18
N GLY A 111 6.80 -8.41 -24.88
CA GLY A 111 7.74 -9.31 -25.52
C GLY A 111 8.20 -8.72 -26.85
N VAL A 112 9.49 -8.83 -27.15
CA VAL A 112 10.03 -8.58 -28.50
C VAL A 112 10.14 -9.93 -29.19
N GLN A 113 9.24 -10.21 -30.15
CA GLN A 113 9.11 -11.53 -30.81
C GLN A 113 10.39 -12.07 -31.44
N GLN A 114 11.34 -11.19 -31.79
CA GLN A 114 12.56 -11.60 -32.53
C GLN A 114 13.74 -12.02 -31.64
N ALA A 115 13.69 -11.90 -30.33
CA ALA A 115 14.88 -12.05 -29.49
C ALA A 115 14.86 -13.26 -28.53
N GLY A 116 13.78 -14.04 -28.44
CA GLY A 116 13.69 -15.16 -27.48
C GLY A 116 13.87 -14.70 -25.99
N ARG A 117 13.82 -13.40 -25.73
CA ARG A 117 14.00 -12.77 -24.43
C ARG A 117 12.64 -12.48 -23.85
N GLY A 118 12.49 -12.74 -22.54
CA GLY A 118 11.28 -12.50 -21.81
C GLY A 118 10.72 -11.08 -21.92
N GLN A 119 9.57 -10.83 -21.31
CA GLN A 119 8.92 -9.52 -21.29
C GLN A 119 9.83 -8.44 -20.71
N GLN A 120 9.85 -7.28 -21.33
CA GLN A 120 10.58 -6.10 -20.88
C GLN A 120 9.60 -4.98 -20.55
N GLN A 121 9.92 -4.20 -19.54
CA GLN A 121 9.14 -3.02 -19.21
C GLN A 121 9.42 -1.92 -20.24
N ILE A 122 8.38 -1.55 -20.98
CA ILE A 122 8.42 -0.50 -22.00
C ILE A 122 8.18 0.87 -21.40
N LEU A 123 7.23 0.96 -20.45
CA LEU A 123 6.82 2.21 -19.82
C LEU A 123 6.29 1.94 -18.41
N ARG A 124 6.46 2.92 -17.52
CA ARG A 124 5.72 3.02 -16.26
C ARG A 124 5.02 4.37 -16.18
N LEU A 125 3.73 4.34 -15.86
CA LEU A 125 2.93 5.51 -15.58
C LEU A 125 2.60 5.52 -14.10
N ASP A 126 2.94 6.60 -13.41
CA ASP A 126 2.62 6.79 -11.99
C ASP A 126 1.53 7.87 -11.89
N ARG A 127 0.40 7.52 -11.26
CA ARG A 127 -0.66 8.45 -10.88
C ARG A 127 -0.68 8.48 -9.36
N GLU A 128 -0.16 9.53 -8.78
CA GLU A 128 -0.02 9.64 -7.33
C GLU A 128 0.05 11.10 -6.89
N GLU A 129 -0.35 11.33 -5.64
CA GLU A 129 -0.11 12.57 -4.91
C GLU A 129 0.87 12.26 -3.78
N VAL A 130 1.94 13.05 -3.66
CA VAL A 130 3.02 12.83 -2.68
C VAL A 130 3.03 13.86 -1.53
N GLN A 131 2.13 14.86 -1.59
CA GLN A 131 2.00 15.84 -0.51
C GLN A 131 1.40 15.19 0.73
N GLU A 132 1.67 15.77 1.87
CA GLU A 132 1.03 15.35 3.11
C GLU A 132 -0.50 15.42 2.98
N ILE A 133 -1.16 14.50 3.69
CA ILE A 133 -2.64 14.47 3.74
C ILE A 133 -3.18 15.75 4.39
N SER A 134 -4.37 16.15 4.00
CA SER A 134 -5.05 17.32 4.55
C SER A 134 -5.38 17.15 6.04
N VAL A 135 -5.71 18.27 6.69
CA VAL A 135 -6.16 18.25 8.09
C VAL A 135 -7.40 17.39 8.27
N GLU A 136 -8.32 17.42 7.31
CA GLU A 136 -9.55 16.62 7.34
C GLU A 136 -9.23 15.12 7.22
N GLU A 137 -8.33 14.73 6.32
CA GLU A 137 -7.88 13.36 6.16
C GLU A 137 -7.11 12.88 7.39
N THR A 138 -6.29 13.75 8.00
CA THR A 138 -5.57 13.45 9.24
C THR A 138 -6.56 13.19 10.40
N LEU A 139 -7.61 14.00 10.53
CA LEU A 139 -8.64 13.79 11.54
C LEU A 139 -9.43 12.49 11.29
N ALA A 140 -9.73 12.17 10.03
CA ALA A 140 -10.38 10.91 9.68
C ALA A 140 -9.50 9.70 10.07
N CYS A 141 -8.20 9.75 9.75
CA CYS A 141 -7.23 8.70 10.14
C CYS A 141 -7.11 8.56 11.65
N ARG A 142 -7.06 9.66 12.40
CA ARG A 142 -7.04 9.62 13.88
C ARG A 142 -8.32 9.03 14.47
N SER A 143 -9.48 9.35 13.90
CA SER A 143 -10.75 8.77 14.32
C SER A 143 -10.78 7.26 14.04
N ALA A 144 -10.31 6.82 12.88
CA ALA A 144 -10.15 5.41 12.52
C ALA A 144 -9.21 4.68 13.51
N LEU A 145 -8.03 5.26 13.78
CA LEU A 145 -7.09 4.74 14.78
C LEU A 145 -7.71 4.60 16.16
N SER A 146 -8.49 5.57 16.59
CA SER A 146 -9.16 5.51 17.90
C SER A 146 -10.14 4.32 17.99
N ARG A 147 -10.83 3.99 16.88
CA ARG A 147 -11.69 2.80 16.82
C ARG A 147 -10.88 1.51 16.81
N ILE A 148 -9.80 1.47 16.02
CA ILE A 148 -8.88 0.31 15.99
C ILE A 148 -8.28 0.04 17.36
N PHE A 149 -7.80 1.08 18.05
CA PHE A 149 -7.20 0.97 19.37
C PHE A 149 -8.21 0.63 20.50
N ALA A 150 -9.49 0.66 20.25
CA ALA A 150 -10.51 0.16 21.17
C ALA A 150 -10.52 -1.38 21.25
N GLY A 151 -9.97 -2.06 20.25
CA GLY A 151 -9.81 -3.52 20.20
C GLY A 151 -8.38 -3.99 20.54
N PRO A 152 -8.17 -5.29 20.66
CA PRO A 152 -6.86 -5.86 20.88
C PRO A 152 -6.01 -5.81 19.59
N LEU A 153 -4.70 -5.69 19.78
CA LEU A 153 -3.68 -5.72 18.70
C LEU A 153 -2.44 -6.44 19.21
N SER A 154 -1.93 -7.35 18.41
CA SER A 154 -0.66 -8.02 18.72
C SER A 154 0.56 -7.16 18.34
N MET A 155 0.45 -6.37 17.28
CA MET A 155 1.56 -5.60 16.72
C MET A 155 1.03 -4.51 15.78
N ILE A 156 1.84 -3.48 15.53
CA ILE A 156 1.62 -2.48 14.48
C ILE A 156 2.79 -2.56 13.50
N LEU A 157 2.48 -2.72 12.21
CA LEU A 157 3.43 -2.60 11.12
C LEU A 157 3.16 -1.31 10.36
N VAL A 158 4.16 -0.45 10.27
CA VAL A 158 4.13 0.81 9.54
C VAL A 158 4.92 0.63 8.25
N SER A 159 4.28 0.85 7.10
CA SER A 159 4.93 0.74 5.79
C SER A 159 4.86 2.08 5.06
N ASP A 160 6.00 2.78 5.04
CA ASP A 160 6.13 4.14 4.52
C ASP A 160 6.73 4.14 3.10
N TYR A 161 5.92 4.56 2.12
CA TYR A 161 6.35 4.78 0.74
C TYR A 161 6.43 6.26 0.38
N GLU A 162 6.37 7.14 1.40
CA GLU A 162 6.47 8.59 1.23
C GLU A 162 5.39 9.18 0.30
N LYS A 163 4.14 8.70 0.47
CA LYS A 163 2.98 9.20 -0.27
C LYS A 163 2.12 10.18 0.55
N GLY A 164 2.64 10.63 1.70
CA GLY A 164 2.06 11.71 2.47
C GLY A 164 1.08 11.29 3.57
N LEU A 165 0.68 10.02 3.67
CA LEU A 165 -0.18 9.55 4.76
C LEU A 165 0.53 9.68 6.11
N LEU A 166 1.79 9.25 6.17
CA LEU A 166 2.54 9.06 7.41
C LEU A 166 3.29 10.34 7.80
N SER A 167 2.52 11.41 8.12
CA SER A 167 3.06 12.62 8.71
C SER A 167 3.67 12.35 10.09
N GLU A 168 4.59 13.22 10.53
CA GLU A 168 5.20 13.10 11.87
C GLU A 168 4.13 13.08 12.98
N ASP A 169 3.13 13.94 12.86
CA ASP A 169 2.03 14.05 13.83
C ASP A 169 1.21 12.76 13.93
N LEU A 170 0.85 12.14 12.80
CA LEU A 170 0.09 10.90 12.79
C LEU A 170 0.92 9.73 13.37
N ILE A 171 2.18 9.63 12.99
CA ILE A 171 3.06 8.55 13.45
C ILE A 171 3.36 8.67 14.94
N GLN A 172 3.64 9.87 15.45
CA GLN A 172 3.87 10.07 16.87
C GLN A 172 2.61 9.78 17.71
N PHE A 173 1.44 10.06 17.16
CA PHE A 173 0.18 9.62 17.77
C PHE A 173 0.10 8.08 17.86
N VAL A 174 0.39 7.38 16.77
CA VAL A 174 0.39 5.89 16.73
C VAL A 174 1.37 5.31 17.74
N ILE A 175 2.63 5.80 17.76
CA ILE A 175 3.68 5.31 18.66
C ILE A 175 3.30 5.54 20.14
N THR A 176 2.73 6.70 20.43
CA THR A 176 2.31 7.05 21.79
C THR A 176 1.20 6.13 22.28
N GLU A 177 0.16 5.92 21.46
CA GLU A 177 -0.97 5.06 21.78
C GLU A 177 -0.55 3.59 21.91
N ALA A 178 0.32 3.11 21.01
CA ALA A 178 0.88 1.76 21.05
C ALA A 178 1.68 1.52 22.34
N LYS A 179 2.54 2.48 22.71
CA LYS A 179 3.36 2.41 23.92
C LYS A 179 2.51 2.33 25.20
N GLN A 180 1.42 3.08 25.28
CA GLN A 180 0.50 3.03 26.45
C GLN A 180 -0.16 1.66 26.61
N ARG A 181 -0.31 0.92 25.50
CA ARG A 181 -0.95 -0.41 25.44
C ARG A 181 0.05 -1.56 25.46
N GLY A 182 1.35 -1.28 25.43
CA GLY A 182 2.39 -2.30 25.35
C GLY A 182 2.43 -3.02 23.98
N VAL A 183 1.86 -2.41 22.93
CA VAL A 183 1.84 -2.97 21.57
C VAL A 183 3.12 -2.56 20.83
N PRO A 184 3.92 -3.52 20.30
CA PRO A 184 5.14 -3.19 19.55
C PRO A 184 4.82 -2.53 18.20
N VAL A 185 5.66 -1.56 17.80
CA VAL A 185 5.59 -0.88 16.51
C VAL A 185 6.85 -1.18 15.72
N LEU A 186 6.68 -1.81 14.56
CA LEU A 186 7.73 -2.09 13.60
C LEU A 186 7.53 -1.18 12.38
N VAL A 187 8.61 -0.63 11.86
CA VAL A 187 8.56 0.34 10.75
C VAL A 187 9.44 -0.13 9.60
N ASP A 188 8.86 -0.15 8.41
CA ASP A 188 9.57 -0.18 7.13
C ASP A 188 9.59 1.26 6.58
N PRO A 189 10.70 2.00 6.80
CA PRO A 189 10.75 3.43 6.51
C PRO A 189 11.01 3.71 5.03
N GLY A 190 10.55 4.86 4.57
CA GLY A 190 10.86 5.38 3.25
C GLY A 190 12.36 5.64 3.03
N ARG A 191 12.73 5.87 1.77
CA ARG A 191 14.15 5.98 1.34
C ARG A 191 14.78 7.36 1.56
N SER A 192 13.99 8.38 1.89
CA SER A 192 14.48 9.75 2.07
C SER A 192 15.43 9.94 3.26
N GLY A 193 15.49 8.97 4.19
CA GLY A 193 16.28 9.04 5.41
C GLY A 193 15.67 9.92 6.51
N GLN A 194 14.44 10.37 6.36
CA GLN A 194 13.71 11.15 7.39
C GLN A 194 13.12 10.21 8.47
N TRP A 195 13.97 9.49 9.18
CA TRP A 195 13.54 8.48 10.13
C TRP A 195 13.26 9.04 11.52
N SER A 196 13.60 10.30 11.78
CA SER A 196 13.33 10.96 13.07
C SER A 196 11.87 10.92 13.48
N LYS A 197 10.94 10.96 12.51
CA LYS A 197 9.50 10.87 12.75
C LYS A 197 9.06 9.54 13.40
N PHE A 198 9.89 8.49 13.33
CA PHE A 198 9.62 7.17 13.93
C PHE A 198 10.26 6.98 15.30
N THR A 199 10.80 8.05 15.89
CA THR A 199 11.41 7.99 17.23
C THR A 199 10.45 7.42 18.25
N GLY A 200 10.87 6.36 18.95
CA GLY A 200 10.06 5.63 19.92
C GLY A 200 9.40 4.35 19.39
N ALA A 201 9.51 4.05 18.09
CA ALA A 201 9.16 2.73 17.55
C ALA A 201 10.02 1.62 18.17
N THR A 202 9.48 0.39 18.17
CA THR A 202 10.18 -0.78 18.73
C THR A 202 11.34 -1.21 17.83
N LEU A 203 11.15 -1.12 16.51
CA LEU A 203 12.13 -1.45 15.48
C LEU A 203 11.91 -0.59 14.25
N ILE A 204 13.01 -0.16 13.61
CA ILE A 204 13.02 0.57 12.33
C ILE A 204 13.97 -0.16 11.38
#